data_917a5c9a8a4c64740eebabac7c62d9a6
#
_entry.id   917a5c9a8a4c64740eebabac7c62d9a6
#
_cell.length_a   1.000
_cell.length_b   1.000
_cell.length_c   1.000
_cell.angle_alpha   90.00
_cell.angle_beta   90.00
_cell.angle_gamma   90.00
#
_symmetry.space_group_name_H-M   'P 1'
#
loop_
_entity.id
_entity.type
_entity.pdbx_description
1 polymer ?
#
loop_
_entity_poly.entity_id
_entity_poly.type
_entity_poly.pdbx_seq_one_letter_code
_entity_poly.pdbx_strand_id
1 'polypeptide(L)'
;NGVMEKLFEAVPRADVFAYTGIQFMQLNSLYQLYAMKLAGSPALEHARTLLFMPDLFNYWMTGEAKAELTVASTSQFYNPCARSWAGELLERLGIPTSILPEIVPPGTLLGRLLDSVWPGSEPAPPVYTTGCHDTASAVAAVPATGEDWCYISSGTWSLMGAELEQPIINDTVLEQNLTNEVGAA
;
A
#
# COMPACT_ATOMS: atom_id res chain seq x y z
N ASN A 1 9.92 -10.83 -16.71
CA ASN A 1 9.75 -12.21 -16.20
C ASN A 1 10.92 -12.53 -15.27
N GLY A 2 10.68 -13.29 -14.20
CA GLY A 2 11.73 -13.75 -13.27
C GLY A 2 12.19 -12.72 -12.24
N VAL A 3 11.49 -11.61 -12.07
CA VAL A 3 11.86 -10.57 -11.08
C VAL A 3 11.62 -11.04 -9.65
N MET A 4 10.53 -11.75 -9.41
CA MET A 4 10.19 -12.27 -8.11
C MET A 4 11.22 -13.33 -7.66
N GLU A 5 11.62 -14.22 -8.57
CA GLU A 5 12.65 -15.23 -8.33
C GLU A 5 13.99 -14.57 -7.99
N LYS A 6 14.42 -13.57 -8.74
CA LYS A 6 15.64 -12.79 -8.48
C LYS A 6 15.58 -12.05 -7.14
N LEU A 7 14.40 -11.56 -6.77
CA LEU A 7 14.23 -10.93 -5.47
C LEU A 7 14.44 -11.94 -4.34
N PHE A 8 13.93 -13.17 -4.49
CA PHE A 8 14.11 -14.22 -3.48
C PHE A 8 15.54 -14.77 -3.41
N GLU A 9 16.35 -14.59 -4.44
CA GLU A 9 17.80 -14.82 -4.36
C GLU A 9 18.50 -13.77 -3.48
N ALA A 10 18.03 -12.52 -3.48
CA ALA A 10 18.58 -11.43 -2.68
C ALA A 10 18.03 -11.41 -1.23
N VAL A 11 16.72 -11.67 -1.08
CA VAL A 11 16.03 -11.71 0.22
C VAL A 11 15.09 -12.91 0.24
N PRO A 12 15.29 -13.90 1.13
CA PRO A 12 14.45 -15.09 1.18
C PRO A 12 12.96 -14.78 1.28
N ARG A 13 12.13 -15.61 0.64
CA ARG A 13 10.67 -15.46 0.61
C ARG A 13 10.08 -15.32 2.02
N ALA A 14 10.58 -16.11 2.97
CA ALA A 14 10.13 -16.06 4.36
C ALA A 14 10.43 -14.70 5.02
N ASP A 15 11.59 -14.10 4.74
CA ASP A 15 11.95 -12.79 5.28
C ASP A 15 11.04 -11.71 4.71
N VAL A 16 10.79 -11.71 3.39
CA VAL A 16 9.87 -10.74 2.76
C VAL A 16 8.49 -10.82 3.41
N PHE A 17 7.98 -12.04 3.63
CA PHE A 17 6.71 -12.25 4.30
C PHE A 17 6.72 -11.78 5.76
N ALA A 18 7.78 -12.08 6.49
CA ALA A 18 7.93 -11.67 7.90
C ALA A 18 7.89 -10.14 8.06
N TYR A 19 8.42 -9.38 7.09
CA TYR A 19 8.32 -7.91 7.09
C TYR A 19 6.93 -7.40 6.75
N THR A 20 6.20 -8.05 5.84
CA THR A 20 5.06 -7.42 5.16
C THR A 20 3.72 -8.12 5.38
N GLY A 21 3.72 -9.43 5.64
CA GLY A 21 2.51 -10.24 5.75
C GLY A 21 1.69 -10.36 4.46
N ILE A 22 2.21 -9.89 3.32
CA ILE A 22 1.47 -9.81 2.05
C ILE A 22 1.72 -11.04 1.19
N GLN A 23 0.66 -11.60 0.59
CA GLN A 23 0.74 -12.68 -0.39
C GLN A 23 1.66 -12.32 -1.56
N PHE A 24 2.26 -13.34 -2.16
CA PHE A 24 3.18 -13.17 -3.28
C PHE A 24 2.42 -13.15 -4.61
N MET A 25 2.39 -11.98 -5.24
CA MET A 25 1.85 -11.78 -6.59
C MET A 25 2.79 -10.90 -7.39
N GLN A 26 3.07 -11.26 -8.63
CA GLN A 26 4.00 -10.51 -9.50
C GLN A 26 3.61 -9.05 -9.72
N LEU A 27 2.34 -8.71 -9.50
CA LEU A 27 1.82 -7.34 -9.67
C LEU A 27 2.11 -6.42 -8.46
N ASN A 28 2.55 -6.95 -7.31
CA ASN A 28 2.82 -6.12 -6.15
C ASN A 28 3.92 -5.09 -6.45
N SER A 29 3.77 -3.90 -5.89
CA SER A 29 4.64 -2.75 -6.19
C SER A 29 6.11 -3.00 -5.85
N LEU A 30 6.39 -3.85 -4.85
CA LEU A 30 7.76 -4.28 -4.52
C LEU A 30 8.50 -4.83 -5.73
N TYR A 31 7.87 -5.72 -6.51
CA TYR A 31 8.51 -6.32 -7.69
C TYR A 31 8.69 -5.33 -8.83
N GLN A 32 7.78 -4.38 -8.95
CA GLN A 32 7.90 -3.30 -9.94
C GLN A 32 9.11 -2.40 -9.63
N LEU A 33 9.27 -1.99 -8.36
CA LEU A 33 10.43 -1.21 -7.93
C LEU A 33 11.73 -2.00 -8.08
N TYR A 34 11.73 -3.27 -7.71
CA TYR A 34 12.91 -4.12 -7.86
C TYR A 34 13.27 -4.34 -9.33
N ALA A 35 12.28 -4.48 -10.22
CA ALA A 35 12.51 -4.53 -11.67
C ALA A 35 13.17 -3.24 -12.18
N MET A 36 12.71 -2.08 -11.72
CA MET A 36 13.32 -0.79 -12.07
C MET A 36 14.76 -0.69 -11.55
N LYS A 37 15.01 -1.18 -10.33
CA LYS A 37 16.35 -1.25 -9.74
C LYS A 37 17.28 -2.13 -10.59
N LEU A 38 16.85 -3.34 -10.96
CA LEU A 38 17.64 -4.27 -11.78
C LEU A 38 17.94 -3.71 -13.18
N ALA A 39 17.02 -2.92 -13.71
CA ALA A 39 17.16 -2.28 -15.02
C ALA A 39 18.02 -0.99 -14.99
N GLY A 40 18.47 -0.53 -13.82
CA GLY A 40 19.15 0.77 -13.69
C GLY A 40 18.27 1.92 -14.18
N SER A 41 16.98 1.90 -13.81
CA SER A 41 16.00 2.88 -14.31
C SER A 41 16.32 4.30 -13.84
N PRO A 42 16.55 5.27 -14.74
CA PRO A 42 16.75 6.67 -14.37
C PRO A 42 15.55 7.24 -13.57
N ALA A 43 14.34 6.75 -13.83
CA ALA A 43 13.16 7.19 -13.10
C ALA A 43 13.23 6.83 -11.60
N LEU A 44 13.81 5.67 -11.25
CA LEU A 44 14.03 5.31 -9.84
C LEU A 44 15.26 6.03 -9.27
N GLU A 45 16.32 6.18 -10.05
CA GLU A 45 17.57 6.82 -9.63
C GLU A 45 17.38 8.30 -9.27
N HIS A 46 16.52 9.01 -10.02
CA HIS A 46 16.25 10.43 -9.81
C HIS A 46 14.92 10.71 -9.10
N ALA A 47 14.23 9.66 -8.65
CA ALA A 47 12.97 9.80 -7.92
C ALA A 47 13.16 10.63 -6.64
N ARG A 48 12.24 11.55 -6.39
CA ARG A 48 12.17 12.29 -5.13
C ARG A 48 11.07 11.75 -4.23
N THR A 49 9.98 11.29 -4.82
CA THR A 49 8.83 10.79 -4.08
C THR A 49 8.16 9.70 -4.89
N LEU A 50 7.80 8.60 -4.22
CA LEU A 50 6.96 7.55 -4.76
C LEU A 50 5.53 7.81 -4.31
N LEU A 51 4.61 7.85 -5.26
CA LEU A 51 3.17 7.97 -4.98
C LEU A 51 2.42 6.84 -5.66
N PHE A 52 1.50 6.22 -4.95
CA PHE A 52 0.51 5.34 -5.56
C PHE A 52 -0.47 6.16 -6.40
N MET A 53 -1.20 5.50 -7.29
CA MET A 53 -2.11 6.23 -8.19
C MET A 53 -3.11 7.14 -7.47
N PRO A 54 -3.82 6.71 -6.41
CA PRO A 54 -4.72 7.61 -5.69
C PRO A 54 -3.97 8.77 -5.00
N ASP A 55 -2.77 8.50 -4.46
CA ASP A 55 -1.95 9.54 -3.84
C ASP A 55 -1.45 10.58 -4.85
N LEU A 56 -1.17 10.14 -6.09
CA LEU A 56 -0.79 11.03 -7.17
C LEU A 56 -1.94 11.98 -7.52
N PHE A 57 -3.20 11.50 -7.57
CA PHE A 57 -4.35 12.36 -7.76
C PHE A 57 -4.54 13.34 -6.61
N ASN A 58 -4.38 12.89 -5.36
CA ASN A 58 -4.41 13.74 -4.19
C ASN A 58 -3.32 14.84 -4.26
N TYR A 59 -2.11 14.47 -4.66
CA TYR A 59 -1.01 15.41 -4.86
C TYR A 59 -1.34 16.46 -5.95
N TRP A 60 -1.89 16.05 -7.08
CA TRP A 60 -2.28 16.99 -8.13
C TRP A 60 -3.39 17.95 -7.69
N MET A 61 -4.26 17.51 -6.80
CA MET A 61 -5.33 18.34 -6.27
C MET A 61 -4.88 19.30 -5.17
N THR A 62 -3.90 18.92 -4.36
CA THR A 62 -3.56 19.64 -3.11
C THR A 62 -2.10 20.10 -3.02
N GLY A 63 -1.20 19.50 -3.77
CA GLY A 63 0.25 19.67 -3.61
C GLY A 63 0.86 18.86 -2.47
N GLU A 64 0.06 18.10 -1.69
CA GLU A 64 0.51 17.30 -0.57
C GLU A 64 0.90 15.88 -1.01
N ALA A 65 2.16 15.52 -0.82
CA ALA A 65 2.71 14.21 -1.17
C ALA A 65 2.67 13.27 0.05
N LYS A 66 1.59 12.53 0.21
CA LYS A 66 1.37 11.54 1.27
C LYS A 66 1.04 10.18 0.66
N ALA A 67 1.21 9.10 1.41
CA ALA A 67 0.75 7.76 1.05
C ALA A 67 -0.45 7.39 1.94
N GLU A 68 -1.55 7.02 1.34
CA GLU A 68 -2.71 6.55 2.09
C GLU A 68 -2.48 5.11 2.57
N LEU A 69 -2.80 4.83 3.82
CA LEU A 69 -2.45 3.61 4.54
C LEU A 69 -2.99 2.34 3.89
N THR A 70 -4.26 2.33 3.44
CA THR A 70 -4.87 1.11 2.92
C THR A 70 -4.20 0.66 1.61
N VAL A 71 -3.92 1.58 0.70
CA VAL A 71 -3.18 1.27 -0.54
C VAL A 71 -1.71 0.99 -0.27
N ALA A 72 -1.08 1.71 0.67
CA ALA A 72 0.31 1.46 1.05
C ALA A 72 0.49 0.03 1.59
N SER A 73 -0.48 -0.50 2.34
CA SER A 73 -0.42 -1.83 2.92
C SER A 73 -0.37 -2.94 1.87
N THR A 74 -0.96 -2.73 0.67
CA THR A 74 -0.97 -3.74 -0.40
C THR A 74 0.36 -3.83 -1.17
N SER A 75 1.26 -2.90 -0.95
CA SER A 75 2.49 -2.71 -1.76
C SER A 75 3.53 -3.81 -1.63
N GLN A 76 3.48 -4.61 -0.57
CA GLN A 76 4.50 -5.57 -0.13
C GLN A 76 5.83 -4.92 0.31
N PHE A 77 5.79 -3.66 0.75
CA PHE A 77 6.89 -2.99 1.47
C PHE A 77 6.40 -2.08 2.62
N TYR A 78 5.18 -2.30 3.10
CA TYR A 78 4.69 -1.80 4.38
C TYR A 78 4.80 -2.90 5.44
N ASN A 79 5.20 -2.53 6.66
CA ASN A 79 5.26 -3.44 7.80
C ASN A 79 4.06 -3.18 8.72
N PRO A 80 3.07 -4.08 8.76
CA PRO A 80 1.86 -3.86 9.55
C PRO A 80 2.09 -3.94 11.07
N CYS A 81 3.11 -4.67 11.52
CA CYS A 81 3.46 -4.75 12.93
C CYS A 81 4.16 -3.48 13.43
N ALA A 82 5.07 -2.92 12.62
CA ALA A 82 5.77 -1.67 12.92
C ALA A 82 4.93 -0.42 12.55
N ARG A 83 3.87 -0.59 11.78
CA ARG A 83 3.03 0.48 11.22
C ARG A 83 3.83 1.52 10.45
N SER A 84 4.78 1.05 9.65
CA SER A 84 5.70 1.90 8.88
C SER A 84 6.16 1.20 7.61
N TRP A 85 6.88 1.92 6.76
CA TRP A 85 7.56 1.29 5.63
C TRP A 85 8.57 0.24 6.12
N ALA A 86 8.68 -0.87 5.40
CA ALA A 86 9.65 -1.94 5.65
C ALA A 86 11.06 -1.53 5.14
N GLY A 87 11.65 -0.50 5.77
CA GLY A 87 12.89 0.14 5.34
C GLY A 87 14.05 -0.85 5.20
N GLU A 88 14.25 -1.73 6.18
CA GLU A 88 15.28 -2.78 6.13
C GLU A 88 15.15 -3.69 4.91
N LEU A 89 13.92 -4.09 4.55
CA LEU A 89 13.66 -4.90 3.37
C LEU A 89 14.09 -4.16 2.10
N LEU A 90 13.72 -2.90 1.98
CA LEU A 90 14.05 -2.07 0.81
C LEU A 90 15.56 -1.81 0.72
N GLU A 91 16.23 -1.56 1.82
CA GLU A 91 17.69 -1.39 1.89
C GLU A 91 18.43 -2.66 1.45
N ARG A 92 18.00 -3.85 1.91
CA ARG A 92 18.55 -5.13 1.46
C ARG A 92 18.39 -5.34 -0.05
N LEU A 93 17.33 -4.80 -0.64
CA LEU A 93 17.07 -4.85 -2.09
C LEU A 93 17.74 -3.71 -2.86
N GLY A 94 18.40 -2.78 -2.16
CA GLY A 94 19.02 -1.59 -2.75
C GLY A 94 18.02 -0.62 -3.38
N ILE A 95 16.80 -0.57 -2.83
CA ILE A 95 15.75 0.36 -3.22
C ILE A 95 15.82 1.58 -2.28
N PRO A 96 15.87 2.82 -2.81
CA PRO A 96 16.02 4.00 -1.95
C PRO A 96 14.77 4.23 -1.09
N THR A 97 14.97 4.30 0.24
CA THR A 97 13.89 4.58 1.19
C THR A 97 13.54 6.07 1.28
N SER A 98 14.45 6.94 0.83
CA SER A 98 14.26 8.40 0.83
C SER A 98 13.13 8.91 -0.08
N ILE A 99 12.63 8.05 -0.98
CA ILE A 99 11.52 8.38 -1.87
C ILE A 99 10.14 8.10 -1.24
N LEU A 100 10.11 7.46 -0.08
CA LEU A 100 8.87 7.05 0.56
C LEU A 100 8.26 8.22 1.33
N PRO A 101 7.00 8.62 1.02
CA PRO A 101 6.33 9.69 1.72
C PRO A 101 5.84 9.24 3.10
N GLU A 102 5.39 10.19 3.90
CA GLU A 102 4.68 9.90 5.14
C GLU A 102 3.37 9.14 4.85
N ILE A 103 3.12 8.10 5.66
CA ILE A 103 1.88 7.33 5.61
C ILE A 103 0.83 8.03 6.47
N VAL A 104 -0.37 8.19 5.92
CA VAL A 104 -1.52 8.79 6.60
C VAL A 104 -2.75 7.87 6.55
N PRO A 105 -3.56 7.83 7.62
CA PRO A 105 -4.78 7.05 7.62
C PRO A 105 -5.87 7.65 6.72
N PRO A 106 -6.90 6.85 6.36
CA PRO A 106 -8.13 7.37 5.78
C PRO A 106 -8.75 8.49 6.62
N GLY A 107 -9.40 9.46 5.99
CA GLY A 107 -10.00 10.61 6.66
C GLY A 107 -9.03 11.74 7.03
N THR A 108 -7.75 11.63 6.67
CA THR A 108 -6.77 12.69 6.91
C THR A 108 -7.05 13.90 5.99
N LEU A 109 -7.12 15.09 6.56
CA LEU A 109 -7.18 16.34 5.81
C LEU A 109 -5.82 16.59 5.15
N LEU A 110 -5.78 16.60 3.82
CA LEU A 110 -4.57 16.93 3.03
C LEU A 110 -4.42 18.43 2.80
N GLY A 111 -5.52 19.16 2.80
CA GLY A 111 -5.51 20.60 2.51
C GLY A 111 -6.75 21.01 1.74
N ARG A 112 -6.64 22.08 0.98
CA ARG A 112 -7.69 22.53 0.05
C ARG A 112 -7.25 22.31 -1.37
N LEU A 113 -8.23 22.23 -2.29
CA LEU A 113 -7.90 22.21 -3.71
C LEU A 113 -7.02 23.43 -4.07
N LEU A 114 -6.04 23.18 -4.92
CA LEU A 114 -5.19 24.24 -5.47
C LEU A 114 -6.03 25.18 -6.36
N ASP A 115 -5.65 26.46 -6.42
CA ASP A 115 -6.32 27.45 -7.28
C ASP A 115 -6.34 27.04 -8.75
N SER A 116 -5.33 26.29 -9.19
CA SER A 116 -5.26 25.72 -10.56
C SER A 116 -6.32 24.65 -10.83
N VAL A 117 -6.87 24.03 -9.78
CA VAL A 117 -7.91 22.98 -9.86
C VAL A 117 -9.29 23.54 -9.57
N TRP A 118 -9.37 24.58 -8.74
CA TRP A 118 -10.61 25.23 -8.32
C TRP A 118 -10.65 26.70 -8.78
N PRO A 119 -11.16 26.98 -9.98
CA PRO A 119 -11.24 28.34 -10.52
C PRO A 119 -12.44 29.18 -9.99
N GLY A 120 -13.16 28.66 -8.99
CA GLY A 120 -14.34 29.31 -8.41
C GLY A 120 -14.00 30.52 -7.55
N SER A 121 -15.00 31.39 -7.31
CA SER A 121 -14.89 32.53 -6.39
C SER A 121 -15.10 32.15 -4.93
N GLU A 122 -15.70 30.98 -4.67
CA GLU A 122 -15.89 30.44 -3.32
C GLU A 122 -14.60 29.84 -2.78
N PRO A 123 -14.42 29.78 -1.45
CA PRO A 123 -13.27 29.11 -0.88
C PRO A 123 -13.12 27.67 -1.40
N ALA A 124 -11.92 27.30 -1.83
CA ALA A 124 -11.64 25.95 -2.33
C ALA A 124 -12.04 24.90 -1.28
N PRO A 125 -12.76 23.82 -1.67
CA PRO A 125 -13.16 22.78 -0.74
C PRO A 125 -11.96 22.03 -0.14
N PRO A 126 -12.10 21.50 1.09
CA PRO A 126 -11.08 20.65 1.69
C PRO A 126 -11.03 19.28 0.99
N VAL A 127 -9.85 18.71 0.93
CA VAL A 127 -9.56 17.39 0.39
C VAL A 127 -9.12 16.47 1.53
N TYR A 128 -9.75 15.33 1.62
CA TYR A 128 -9.43 14.28 2.61
C TYR A 128 -9.00 13.00 1.90
N THR A 129 -8.08 12.25 2.50
CA THR A 129 -7.85 10.86 2.07
C THR A 129 -9.09 10.02 2.32
N THR A 130 -9.32 9.05 1.45
CA THR A 130 -10.32 7.99 1.65
C THR A 130 -9.61 6.65 1.82
N GLY A 131 -10.29 5.58 2.18
CA GLY A 131 -9.73 4.23 2.01
C GLY A 131 -9.52 3.96 0.52
N CYS A 132 -8.30 4.15 0.04
CA CYS A 132 -7.99 4.12 -1.39
C CYS A 132 -7.89 2.70 -1.95
N HIS A 133 -7.71 1.69 -1.10
CA HIS A 133 -7.85 0.30 -1.50
C HIS A 133 -9.34 -0.07 -1.53
N ASP A 134 -9.87 -0.40 -2.70
CA ASP A 134 -11.28 -0.65 -2.94
C ASP A 134 -11.87 -1.77 -2.05
N THR A 135 -11.14 -2.87 -1.86
CA THR A 135 -11.55 -3.95 -0.97
C THR A 135 -11.62 -3.49 0.48
N ALA A 136 -10.66 -2.72 0.98
CA ALA A 136 -10.69 -2.17 2.35
C ALA A 136 -11.92 -1.29 2.57
N SER A 137 -12.24 -0.44 1.61
CA SER A 137 -13.45 0.40 1.65
C SER A 137 -14.73 -0.41 1.55
N ALA A 138 -14.75 -1.47 0.73
CA ALA A 138 -15.90 -2.36 0.63
C ALA A 138 -16.14 -3.12 1.94
N VAL A 139 -15.09 -3.60 2.59
CA VAL A 139 -15.18 -4.28 3.90
C VAL A 139 -15.69 -3.33 4.97
N ALA A 140 -15.18 -2.10 5.04
CA ALA A 140 -15.65 -1.09 5.99
C ALA A 140 -17.14 -0.74 5.82
N ALA A 141 -17.71 -0.95 4.63
CA ALA A 141 -19.13 -0.73 4.35
C ALA A 141 -20.04 -1.91 4.70
N VAL A 142 -19.49 -3.06 5.12
CA VAL A 142 -20.27 -4.24 5.47
C VAL A 142 -21.00 -3.98 6.79
N PRO A 143 -22.34 -4.14 6.86
CA PRO A 143 -23.10 -3.92 8.10
C PRO A 143 -23.00 -5.13 9.05
N ALA A 144 -21.81 -5.65 9.26
CA ALA A 144 -21.57 -6.74 10.20
C ALA A 144 -21.56 -6.24 11.65
N THR A 145 -21.87 -7.11 12.58
CA THR A 145 -21.83 -6.87 14.02
C THR A 145 -21.13 -8.02 14.73
N GLY A 146 -20.37 -7.70 15.78
CA GLY A 146 -19.57 -8.69 16.51
C GLY A 146 -18.27 -9.03 15.79
N GLU A 147 -17.58 -10.07 16.28
CA GLU A 147 -16.23 -10.44 15.82
C GLU A 147 -16.21 -11.71 14.94
N ASP A 148 -17.26 -12.53 15.01
CA ASP A 148 -17.33 -13.83 14.34
C ASP A 148 -17.97 -13.72 12.95
N TRP A 149 -17.30 -13.03 12.03
CA TRP A 149 -17.76 -12.90 10.65
C TRP A 149 -16.61 -12.96 9.65
N CYS A 150 -16.96 -13.34 8.43
CA CYS A 150 -16.06 -13.26 7.29
C CYS A 150 -16.78 -12.61 6.10
N TYR A 151 -16.02 -12.10 5.17
CA TYR A 151 -16.55 -11.49 3.96
C TYR A 151 -16.09 -12.22 2.70
N ILE A 152 -16.86 -12.07 1.64
CA ILE A 152 -16.45 -12.40 0.28
C ILE A 152 -16.66 -11.15 -0.56
N SER A 153 -15.57 -10.52 -1.00
CA SER A 153 -15.60 -9.44 -1.98
C SER A 153 -15.51 -10.06 -3.37
N SER A 154 -16.62 -10.03 -4.11
CA SER A 154 -16.72 -10.66 -5.43
C SER A 154 -16.84 -9.59 -6.52
N GLY A 155 -15.75 -9.37 -7.25
CA GLY A 155 -15.62 -8.41 -8.34
C GLY A 155 -14.91 -9.02 -9.53
N THR A 156 -13.87 -8.38 -10.02
CA THR A 156 -12.99 -8.90 -11.09
C THR A 156 -12.38 -10.25 -10.71
N TRP A 157 -12.10 -10.43 -9.44
CA TRP A 157 -11.79 -11.70 -8.76
C TRP A 157 -12.55 -11.75 -7.44
N SER A 158 -12.47 -12.88 -6.74
CA SER A 158 -13.12 -13.05 -5.45
C SER A 158 -12.08 -13.16 -4.35
N LEU A 159 -12.22 -12.33 -3.34
CA LEU A 159 -11.40 -12.31 -2.14
C LEU A 159 -12.24 -12.76 -0.94
N MET A 160 -11.74 -13.67 -0.15
CA MET A 160 -12.34 -14.08 1.11
C MET A 160 -11.44 -13.67 2.26
N GLY A 161 -12.00 -13.07 3.29
CA GLY A 161 -11.23 -12.62 4.44
C GLY A 161 -12.06 -12.50 5.71
N ALA A 162 -11.35 -12.23 6.79
CA ALA A 162 -11.91 -11.88 8.09
C ALA A 162 -11.24 -10.58 8.57
N GLU A 163 -11.98 -9.79 9.34
CA GLU A 163 -11.43 -8.62 10.01
C GLU A 163 -10.76 -9.07 11.32
N LEU A 164 -9.54 -8.60 11.55
CA LEU A 164 -8.72 -8.97 12.69
C LEU A 164 -8.10 -7.72 13.31
N GLU A 165 -7.94 -7.70 14.64
CA GLU A 165 -7.26 -6.61 15.33
C GLU A 165 -5.76 -6.54 15.05
N GLN A 166 -5.14 -7.68 14.76
CA GLN A 166 -3.71 -7.79 14.51
C GLN A 166 -3.42 -8.67 13.29
N PRO A 167 -2.35 -8.38 12.54
CA PRO A 167 -1.95 -9.22 11.42
C PRO A 167 -1.49 -10.61 11.91
N ILE A 168 -1.80 -11.64 11.14
CA ILE A 168 -1.31 -13.01 11.39
C ILE A 168 -0.16 -13.28 10.44
N ILE A 169 1.07 -13.18 10.92
CA ILE A 169 2.29 -13.42 10.15
C ILE A 169 3.02 -14.63 10.75
N ASN A 170 2.83 -15.79 10.14
CA ASN A 170 3.43 -17.05 10.55
C ASN A 170 3.62 -18.00 9.34
N ASP A 171 4.27 -19.15 9.58
CA ASP A 171 4.58 -20.12 8.53
C ASP A 171 3.32 -20.66 7.84
N THR A 172 2.25 -20.92 8.56
CA THR A 172 1.00 -21.42 7.97
C THR A 172 0.40 -20.41 6.98
N VAL A 173 0.35 -19.14 7.35
CA VAL A 173 -0.16 -18.06 6.49
C VAL A 173 0.76 -17.86 5.27
N LEU A 174 2.08 -17.97 5.47
CA LEU A 174 3.07 -17.96 4.39
C LEU A 174 2.88 -19.14 3.41
N GLU A 175 2.72 -20.35 3.91
CA GLU A 175 2.54 -21.56 3.09
C GLU A 175 1.26 -21.52 2.26
N GLN A 176 0.17 -21.01 2.84
CA GLN A 176 -1.12 -20.83 2.18
C GLN A 176 -1.17 -19.61 1.27
N ASN A 177 -0.11 -18.80 1.24
CA ASN A 177 -0.01 -17.56 0.48
C ASN A 177 -1.19 -16.60 0.75
N LEU A 178 -1.55 -16.44 2.03
CA LEU A 178 -2.56 -15.49 2.49
C LEU A 178 -1.96 -14.09 2.66
N THR A 179 -2.83 -13.08 2.75
CA THR A 179 -2.44 -11.67 2.82
C THR A 179 -2.97 -11.01 4.09
N ASN A 180 -2.21 -10.04 4.62
CA ASN A 180 -2.61 -9.18 5.73
C ASN A 180 -2.62 -7.73 5.22
N GLU A 181 -3.79 -7.20 4.95
CA GLU A 181 -3.98 -5.83 4.45
C GLU A 181 -4.63 -4.97 5.53
N VAL A 182 -4.32 -3.68 5.55
CA VAL A 182 -4.89 -2.78 6.55
C VAL A 182 -6.28 -2.32 6.10
N GLY A 183 -7.25 -2.41 7.01
CA GLY A 183 -8.61 -1.92 6.81
C GLY A 183 -8.71 -0.40 6.76
N ALA A 184 -9.89 0.10 6.35
CA ALA A 184 -10.21 1.52 6.28
C ALA A 184 -10.85 2.09 7.56
N ALA A 185 -11.17 1.25 8.55
CA ALA A 185 -11.78 1.61 9.83
C ALA A 185 -10.79 1.50 10.98
#